data_c5b5a2d30d3bca3ba653442b5b9cbde1
#
_entry.id   c5b5a2d30d3bca3ba653442b5b9cbde1
#
_cell.length_a   1.000
_cell.length_b   1.000
_cell.length_c   1.000
_cell.angle_alpha   90.00
_cell.angle_beta   90.00
_cell.angle_gamma   90.00
#
_symmetry.space_group_name_H-M   'P 1'
#
loop_
_entity.id
_entity.type
_entity.pdbx_description
1 polymer ?
#
loop_
_entity_poly.entity_id
_entity_poly.type
_entity_poly.pdbx_seq_one_letter_code
_entity_poly.pdbx_strand_id
1 'polypeptide(L)'
;MKYCIAIDGGGTKTDAVLFDSAGNIITRFVGPGNNPTDLGCDEALKRMIKTLDAVYSYAPGAVDALFGGVAGTLPNGDIYSDTVRKRYNIRSIRFEDDGYNLISGAFGHADGCGMVCGTGSSLFVRREGQPLRHIGGKGYLIDTGGSGFELGREAIREALRAVDGRRGSTVLVDLLAGIIGRPIDDGVTPIVHRGGRPYIASFAKAVFEGRRLGDKACEEIFQRQAALMADLTYAAQASFDGDFNVVAGGGIVSHYPEYFAAIKEKSAPGAKLVLQDAPPAYGAAVEAMWDAGESVTDGFKTRFLAQYAREEEK
;
A
#
# COMPACT_ATOMS: atom_id res chain seq x y z
N MET A 1 -16.49 27.67 2.07
CA MET A 1 -15.35 26.82 1.67
C MET A 1 -15.02 25.96 2.87
N LYS A 2 -14.98 24.62 2.71
CA LYS A 2 -14.61 23.69 3.77
C LYS A 2 -13.14 23.33 3.64
N TYR A 3 -12.51 23.03 4.77
CA TYR A 3 -11.10 22.60 4.84
C TYR A 3 -11.04 21.20 5.41
N CYS A 4 -10.25 20.35 4.76
CA CYS A 4 -10.11 18.95 5.14
C CYS A 4 -8.64 18.53 5.22
N ILE A 5 -8.36 17.50 6.03
CA ILE A 5 -7.06 16.86 6.12
C ILE A 5 -7.20 15.42 5.67
N ALA A 6 -6.35 15.02 4.74
CA ALA A 6 -6.20 13.64 4.28
C ALA A 6 -4.86 13.08 4.75
N ILE A 7 -4.85 11.85 5.23
CA ILE A 7 -3.63 11.17 5.67
C ILE A 7 -3.55 9.80 5.01
N ASP A 8 -2.39 9.54 4.38
CA ASP A 8 -1.97 8.22 3.93
C ASP A 8 -0.78 7.77 4.76
N GLY A 9 -1.01 6.80 5.65
CA GLY A 9 -0.02 6.33 6.62
C GLY A 9 0.43 4.90 6.33
N GLY A 10 1.72 4.71 6.15
CA GLY A 10 2.33 3.40 5.94
C GLY A 10 3.50 3.09 6.87
N GLY A 11 4.17 1.97 6.64
CA GLY A 11 5.35 1.58 7.42
C GLY A 11 6.59 2.44 7.14
N THR A 12 6.68 3.07 5.96
CA THR A 12 7.85 3.83 5.54
C THR A 12 7.67 5.34 5.64
N LYS A 13 6.51 5.84 5.27
CA LYS A 13 6.17 7.28 5.27
C LYS A 13 4.71 7.48 5.71
N THR A 14 4.43 8.71 6.13
CA THR A 14 3.07 9.24 6.35
C THR A 14 2.93 10.51 5.55
N ASP A 15 1.97 10.56 4.65
CA ASP A 15 1.67 11.70 3.78
C ASP A 15 0.41 12.39 4.27
N ALA A 16 0.51 13.63 4.68
CA ALA A 16 -0.61 14.43 5.16
C ALA A 16 -0.81 15.66 4.27
N VAL A 17 -2.06 15.89 3.88
CA VAL A 17 -2.45 17.00 2.98
C VAL A 17 -3.59 17.78 3.60
N LEU A 18 -3.40 19.08 3.79
CA LEU A 18 -4.47 20.03 4.09
C LEU A 18 -4.94 20.67 2.79
N PHE A 19 -6.24 20.64 2.53
CA PHE A 19 -6.83 21.09 1.29
C PHE A 19 -8.22 21.71 1.50
N ASP A 20 -8.71 22.44 0.51
CA ASP A 20 -10.07 22.98 0.50
C ASP A 20 -11.05 22.16 -0.34
N SER A 21 -12.35 22.40 -0.17
CA SER A 21 -13.42 21.69 -0.90
C SER A 21 -13.43 21.92 -2.43
N ALA A 22 -12.61 22.83 -2.94
CA ALA A 22 -12.39 23.00 -4.37
C ALA A 22 -11.21 22.16 -4.90
N GLY A 23 -10.43 21.51 -4.02
CA GLY A 23 -9.27 20.69 -4.36
C GLY A 23 -7.95 21.45 -4.41
N ASN A 24 -7.90 22.68 -3.83
CA ASN A 24 -6.62 23.38 -3.69
C ASN A 24 -5.87 22.83 -2.48
N ILE A 25 -4.63 22.42 -2.67
CA ILE A 25 -3.74 22.00 -1.60
C ILE A 25 -3.16 23.26 -0.93
N ILE A 26 -3.40 23.40 0.37
CA ILE A 26 -2.87 24.50 1.18
C ILE A 26 -1.47 24.18 1.64
N THR A 27 -1.26 22.96 2.11
CA THR A 27 0.06 22.43 2.49
C THR A 27 0.06 20.93 2.46
N ARG A 28 1.25 20.36 2.25
CA ARG A 28 1.54 18.93 2.32
C ARG A 28 2.77 18.70 3.19
N PHE A 29 2.75 17.64 3.97
CA PHE A 29 3.90 17.23 4.75
C PHE A 29 4.07 15.71 4.69
N VAL A 30 5.29 15.27 4.38
CA VAL A 30 5.65 13.86 4.38
C VAL A 30 6.50 13.58 5.62
N GLY A 31 5.93 12.85 6.55
CA GLY A 31 6.58 12.42 7.79
C GLY A 31 7.07 10.96 7.72
N PRO A 32 7.74 10.49 8.77
CA PRO A 32 8.14 9.10 8.89
C PRO A 32 6.93 8.16 8.99
N GLY A 33 7.12 6.88 8.65
CA GLY A 33 6.09 5.87 8.79
C GLY A 33 5.52 5.78 10.20
N ASN A 34 4.22 5.49 10.29
CA ASN A 34 3.47 5.46 11.53
C ASN A 34 2.62 4.19 11.70
N ASN A 35 3.02 3.08 11.05
CA ASN A 35 2.32 1.80 11.21
C ASN A 35 2.48 1.27 12.65
N PRO A 36 1.38 1.14 13.42
CA PRO A 36 1.45 0.68 14.81
C PRO A 36 1.85 -0.80 14.96
N THR A 37 1.69 -1.60 13.92
CA THR A 37 2.13 -3.00 13.93
C THR A 37 3.67 -3.10 14.00
N ASP A 38 4.37 -2.16 13.37
CA ASP A 38 5.83 -2.14 13.34
C ASP A 38 6.44 -1.39 14.55
N LEU A 39 5.76 -0.34 15.04
CA LEU A 39 6.27 0.62 16.00
C LEU A 39 5.70 0.49 17.41
N GLY A 40 4.55 -0.18 17.55
CA GLY A 40 3.69 -0.04 18.72
C GLY A 40 2.82 1.22 18.64
N CYS A 41 1.66 1.18 19.31
CA CYS A 41 0.64 2.23 19.21
C CYS A 41 1.14 3.61 19.66
N ASP A 42 1.87 3.68 20.77
CA ASP A 42 2.33 4.94 21.36
C ASP A 42 3.29 5.70 20.45
N GLU A 43 4.28 5.02 19.88
CA GLU A 43 5.25 5.66 18.97
C GLU A 43 4.60 6.04 17.64
N ALA A 44 3.75 5.18 17.09
CA ALA A 44 3.00 5.47 15.89
C ALA A 44 2.12 6.71 16.06
N LEU A 45 1.42 6.83 17.19
CA LEU A 45 0.60 7.98 17.54
C LEU A 45 1.42 9.27 17.69
N LYS A 46 2.59 9.22 18.34
CA LYS A 46 3.49 10.37 18.43
C LYS A 46 3.91 10.88 17.04
N ARG A 47 4.25 9.97 16.12
CA ARG A 47 4.61 10.34 14.75
C ARG A 47 3.44 10.93 14.00
N MET A 48 2.23 10.36 14.17
CA MET A 48 1.00 10.90 13.61
C MET A 48 0.75 12.34 14.08
N ILE A 49 0.82 12.59 15.37
CA ILE A 49 0.62 13.93 15.95
C ILE A 49 1.64 14.93 15.39
N LYS A 50 2.91 14.54 15.28
CA LYS A 50 3.94 15.42 14.68
C LYS A 50 3.62 15.76 13.22
N THR A 51 3.13 14.79 12.46
CA THR A 51 2.72 14.98 11.07
C THR A 51 1.49 15.89 10.98
N LEU A 52 0.52 15.71 11.87
CA LEU A 52 -0.66 16.56 11.96
C LEU A 52 -0.32 18.00 12.37
N ASP A 53 0.56 18.20 13.37
CA ASP A 53 0.99 19.55 13.79
C ASP A 53 1.57 20.33 12.59
N ALA A 54 2.33 19.64 11.73
CA ALA A 54 2.96 20.25 10.55
C ALA A 54 1.95 20.78 9.53
N VAL A 55 0.81 20.08 9.31
CA VAL A 55 -0.21 20.53 8.35
C VAL A 55 -1.29 21.38 9.00
N TYR A 56 -1.71 21.07 10.22
CA TYR A 56 -2.78 21.79 10.92
C TYR A 56 -2.42 23.25 11.23
N SER A 57 -1.14 23.55 11.47
CA SER A 57 -0.66 24.92 11.70
C SER A 57 -0.95 25.90 10.54
N TYR A 58 -1.19 25.40 9.35
CA TYR A 58 -1.54 26.17 8.16
C TYR A 58 -3.05 26.27 7.92
N ALA A 59 -3.88 25.68 8.80
CA ALA A 59 -5.33 25.72 8.62
C ALA A 59 -5.86 27.18 8.75
N PRO A 60 -6.53 27.71 7.73
CA PRO A 60 -7.00 29.10 7.75
C PRO A 60 -8.21 29.31 8.64
N GLY A 61 -8.73 28.25 9.25
CA GLY A 61 -9.88 28.25 10.14
C GLY A 61 -10.16 26.85 10.70
N ALA A 62 -11.39 26.60 11.12
CA ALA A 62 -11.83 25.28 11.57
C ALA A 62 -11.69 24.24 10.42
N VAL A 63 -11.18 23.08 10.75
CA VAL A 63 -11.13 21.94 9.82
C VAL A 63 -12.44 21.15 9.91
N ASP A 64 -13.09 20.94 8.78
CA ASP A 64 -14.39 20.27 8.71
C ASP A 64 -14.28 18.75 8.84
N ALA A 65 -13.27 18.15 8.23
CA ALA A 65 -13.03 16.72 8.36
C ALA A 65 -11.55 16.35 8.30
N LEU A 66 -11.19 15.28 9.01
CA LEU A 66 -9.93 14.56 8.90
C LEU A 66 -10.24 13.10 8.64
N PHE A 67 -9.68 12.56 7.57
CA PHE A 67 -9.62 11.14 7.32
C PHE A 67 -8.18 10.65 7.27
N GLY A 68 -7.89 9.60 8.03
CA GLY A 68 -6.60 8.92 8.02
C GLY A 68 -6.74 7.45 7.66
N GLY A 69 -6.31 7.06 6.47
CA GLY A 69 -6.12 5.67 6.11
C GLY A 69 -4.70 5.25 6.46
N VAL A 70 -4.53 4.44 7.51
CA VAL A 70 -3.23 4.11 8.08
C VAL A 70 -3.06 2.61 8.22
N ALA A 71 -2.03 2.06 7.56
CA ALA A 71 -1.73 0.63 7.61
C ALA A 71 -1.60 0.14 9.06
N GLY A 72 -2.32 -0.94 9.40
CA GLY A 72 -2.29 -1.56 10.71
C GLY A 72 -3.02 -0.78 11.82
N THR A 73 -3.82 0.23 11.48
CA THR A 73 -4.59 1.02 12.46
C THR A 73 -5.70 0.20 13.12
N LEU A 74 -6.32 -0.72 12.40
CA LEU A 74 -7.30 -1.61 13.03
C LEU A 74 -6.60 -2.62 13.96
N PRO A 75 -7.03 -2.75 15.23
CA PRO A 75 -8.26 -2.25 15.85
C PRO A 75 -8.15 -0.87 16.57
N ASN A 76 -7.11 -0.10 16.35
CA ASN A 76 -6.75 1.08 17.16
C ASN A 76 -7.31 2.43 16.62
N GLY A 77 -8.15 2.43 15.58
CA GLY A 77 -8.68 3.65 14.95
C GLY A 77 -9.36 4.62 15.91
N ASP A 78 -10.08 4.10 16.91
CA ASP A 78 -10.73 4.91 17.94
C ASP A 78 -9.72 5.65 18.83
N ILE A 79 -8.58 5.00 19.16
CA ILE A 79 -7.52 5.62 19.97
C ILE A 79 -6.91 6.82 19.23
N TYR A 80 -6.70 6.67 17.92
CA TYR A 80 -6.23 7.77 17.07
C TYR A 80 -7.25 8.90 17.00
N SER A 81 -8.51 8.58 16.73
CA SER A 81 -9.59 9.56 16.63
C SER A 81 -9.77 10.34 17.94
N ASP A 82 -9.76 9.66 19.09
CA ASP A 82 -9.93 10.29 20.40
C ASP A 82 -8.75 11.17 20.79
N THR A 83 -7.53 10.76 20.45
CA THR A 83 -6.34 11.58 20.72
C THR A 83 -6.33 12.84 19.87
N VAL A 84 -6.66 12.74 18.59
CA VAL A 84 -6.75 13.88 17.67
C VAL A 84 -7.86 14.82 18.10
N ARG A 85 -9.04 14.32 18.50
CA ARG A 85 -10.18 15.13 18.97
C ARG A 85 -9.86 15.97 20.20
N LYS A 86 -9.01 15.47 21.09
CA LYS A 86 -8.59 16.22 22.30
C LYS A 86 -7.62 17.35 22.00
N ARG A 87 -6.92 17.30 20.85
CA ARG A 87 -5.83 18.22 20.52
C ARG A 87 -6.21 19.26 19.47
N TYR A 88 -7.08 18.95 18.54
CA TYR A 88 -7.39 19.78 17.38
C TYR A 88 -8.89 20.10 17.29
N ASN A 89 -9.19 21.30 16.79
CA ASN A 89 -10.57 21.69 16.50
C ASN A 89 -10.97 21.21 15.10
N ILE A 90 -11.33 19.93 15.00
CA ILE A 90 -11.77 19.26 13.77
C ILE A 90 -13.15 18.69 14.01
N ARG A 91 -14.11 18.96 13.12
CA ARG A 91 -15.53 18.59 13.30
C ARG A 91 -15.76 17.08 13.15
N SER A 92 -15.22 16.46 12.10
CA SER A 92 -15.29 15.02 11.85
C SER A 92 -13.89 14.42 11.82
N ILE A 93 -13.69 13.33 12.55
CA ILE A 93 -12.39 12.64 12.61
C ILE A 93 -12.64 11.16 12.48
N ARG A 94 -11.99 10.54 11.48
CA ARG A 94 -12.06 9.11 11.25
C ARG A 94 -10.68 8.57 10.85
N PHE A 95 -10.27 7.48 11.52
CA PHE A 95 -9.08 6.72 11.16
C PHE A 95 -9.50 5.29 10.84
N GLU A 96 -9.00 4.80 9.70
CA GLU A 96 -9.28 3.48 9.16
C GLU A 96 -7.98 2.84 8.64
N ASP A 97 -8.06 1.62 8.12
CA ASP A 97 -6.96 0.98 7.43
C ASP A 97 -6.69 1.64 6.06
N ASP A 98 -5.43 1.59 5.58
CA ASP A 98 -4.98 2.19 4.31
C ASP A 98 -5.70 1.61 3.07
N GLY A 99 -6.35 0.46 3.21
CA GLY A 99 -7.22 -0.09 2.16
C GLY A 99 -8.32 0.85 1.71
N TYR A 100 -8.84 1.72 2.58
CA TYR A 100 -9.81 2.76 2.19
C TYR A 100 -9.20 3.75 1.20
N ASN A 101 -7.96 4.19 1.42
CA ASN A 101 -7.28 5.14 0.52
C ASN A 101 -7.23 4.60 -0.90
N LEU A 102 -6.91 3.31 -1.04
CA LEU A 102 -6.80 2.67 -2.34
C LEU A 102 -8.17 2.57 -3.04
N ILE A 103 -9.18 2.05 -2.34
CA ILE A 103 -10.52 1.83 -2.90
C ILE A 103 -11.18 3.16 -3.26
N SER A 104 -11.14 4.14 -2.34
CA SER A 104 -11.80 5.44 -2.53
C SER A 104 -11.14 6.28 -3.61
N GLY A 105 -9.81 6.16 -3.78
CA GLY A 105 -9.09 6.81 -4.88
C GLY A 105 -9.55 6.37 -6.26
N ALA A 106 -9.94 5.09 -6.41
CA ALA A 106 -10.36 4.52 -7.68
C ALA A 106 -11.89 4.57 -7.90
N PHE A 107 -12.67 4.33 -6.85
CA PHE A 107 -14.11 4.06 -6.99
C PHE A 107 -15.00 5.01 -6.17
N GLY A 108 -14.43 6.06 -5.56
CA GLY A 108 -15.18 6.92 -4.66
C GLY A 108 -15.76 6.10 -3.50
N HIS A 109 -17.06 6.22 -3.25
CA HIS A 109 -17.76 5.46 -2.19
C HIS A 109 -18.43 4.17 -2.68
N ALA A 110 -18.25 3.77 -3.94
CA ALA A 110 -18.81 2.52 -4.45
C ALA A 110 -18.15 1.30 -3.79
N ASP A 111 -18.90 0.20 -3.72
CA ASP A 111 -18.39 -1.10 -3.32
C ASP A 111 -17.24 -1.55 -4.21
N GLY A 112 -16.27 -2.24 -3.64
CA GLY A 112 -15.12 -2.73 -4.39
C GLY A 112 -14.01 -3.25 -3.49
N CYS A 113 -12.91 -3.62 -4.12
CA CYS A 113 -11.74 -4.17 -3.45
C CYS A 113 -10.50 -3.32 -3.73
N GLY A 114 -9.62 -3.25 -2.72
CA GLY A 114 -8.27 -2.71 -2.86
C GLY A 114 -7.23 -3.81 -2.66
N MET A 115 -6.43 -4.07 -3.68
CA MET A 115 -5.35 -5.05 -3.65
C MET A 115 -4.02 -4.33 -3.47
N VAL A 116 -3.36 -4.52 -2.35
CA VAL A 116 -2.03 -3.98 -2.08
C VAL A 116 -0.99 -5.01 -2.50
N CYS A 117 -0.08 -4.63 -3.40
CA CYS A 117 1.03 -5.45 -3.87
C CYS A 117 2.32 -4.62 -3.90
N GLY A 118 2.96 -4.52 -2.74
CA GLY A 118 4.17 -3.77 -2.49
C GLY A 118 5.20 -4.64 -1.76
N THR A 119 5.82 -4.10 -0.71
CA THR A 119 6.68 -4.90 0.20
C THR A 119 5.91 -6.06 0.82
N GLY A 120 4.67 -5.83 1.22
CA GLY A 120 3.69 -6.84 1.63
C GLY A 120 2.59 -7.00 0.58
N SER A 121 1.63 -7.88 0.88
CA SER A 121 0.44 -8.12 0.07
C SER A 121 -0.80 -8.28 0.94
N SER A 122 -1.93 -7.77 0.48
CA SER A 122 -3.24 -7.93 1.10
C SER A 122 -4.34 -7.52 0.13
N LEU A 123 -5.59 -7.87 0.46
CA LEU A 123 -6.77 -7.39 -0.23
C LEU A 123 -7.81 -6.93 0.79
N PHE A 124 -8.38 -5.78 0.52
CA PHE A 124 -9.46 -5.21 1.31
C PHE A 124 -10.75 -5.25 0.51
N VAL A 125 -11.86 -5.58 1.18
CA VAL A 125 -13.19 -5.57 0.59
C VAL A 125 -14.02 -4.53 1.31
N ARG A 126 -14.54 -3.54 0.56
CA ARG A 126 -15.52 -2.56 1.04
C ARG A 126 -16.90 -2.90 0.50
N ARG A 127 -17.86 -2.97 1.42
CA ARG A 127 -19.29 -3.08 1.14
C ARG A 127 -20.03 -2.03 1.94
N GLU A 128 -21.02 -1.39 1.31
CA GLU A 128 -21.84 -0.37 1.99
C GLU A 128 -22.44 -0.94 3.28
N GLY A 129 -22.36 -0.19 4.37
CA GLY A 129 -22.88 -0.58 5.67
C GLY A 129 -22.14 -1.71 6.39
N GLN A 130 -21.01 -2.18 5.86
CA GLN A 130 -20.20 -3.24 6.49
C GLN A 130 -18.80 -2.74 6.85
N PRO A 131 -18.18 -3.30 7.90
CA PRO A 131 -16.77 -3.04 8.19
C PRO A 131 -15.88 -3.48 7.04
N LEU A 132 -14.77 -2.79 6.83
CA LEU A 132 -13.74 -3.19 5.86
C LEU A 132 -13.24 -4.60 6.19
N ARG A 133 -13.39 -5.53 5.25
CA ARG A 133 -12.90 -6.89 5.41
C ARG A 133 -11.48 -7.00 4.87
N HIS A 134 -10.56 -7.45 5.70
CA HIS A 134 -9.17 -7.67 5.33
C HIS A 134 -8.92 -9.16 5.00
N ILE A 135 -8.40 -9.43 3.81
CA ILE A 135 -8.08 -10.77 3.29
C ILE A 135 -6.58 -10.87 3.04
N GLY A 136 -5.95 -11.90 3.56
CA GLY A 136 -4.50 -12.08 3.49
C GLY A 136 -3.71 -11.05 4.30
N GLY A 137 -2.40 -11.00 4.12
CA GLY A 137 -1.55 -9.98 4.73
C GLY A 137 -1.44 -10.04 6.25
N LYS A 138 -1.63 -11.22 6.86
CA LYS A 138 -1.62 -11.39 8.33
C LYS A 138 -0.21 -11.43 8.94
N GLY A 139 0.79 -11.04 8.18
CA GLY A 139 2.17 -10.90 8.62
C GLY A 139 3.16 -11.64 7.73
N TYR A 140 4.29 -11.00 7.47
CA TYR A 140 5.28 -11.45 6.49
C TYR A 140 5.92 -12.82 6.77
N LEU A 141 5.85 -13.29 8.01
CA LEU A 141 6.35 -14.61 8.38
C LEU A 141 5.39 -15.75 8.03
N ILE A 142 4.09 -15.47 7.90
CA ILE A 142 3.06 -16.49 7.78
C ILE A 142 2.14 -16.31 6.58
N ASP A 143 1.90 -15.07 6.12
CA ASP A 143 0.87 -14.82 5.10
C ASP A 143 1.17 -13.54 4.28
N THR A 144 2.03 -13.68 3.25
CA THR A 144 2.40 -12.57 2.35
C THR A 144 2.54 -12.98 0.88
N GLY A 145 1.89 -14.03 0.46
CA GLY A 145 1.99 -14.53 -0.92
C GLY A 145 1.80 -13.42 -1.97
N GLY A 146 2.65 -13.44 -3.01
CA GLY A 146 2.60 -12.49 -4.12
C GLY A 146 3.29 -11.14 -3.87
N SER A 147 3.77 -10.87 -2.67
CA SER A 147 4.44 -9.62 -2.32
C SER A 147 5.89 -9.54 -2.80
N GLY A 148 6.46 -8.31 -2.79
CA GLY A 148 7.88 -8.11 -3.03
C GLY A 148 8.77 -8.86 -2.04
N PHE A 149 8.35 -8.95 -0.77
CA PHE A 149 9.06 -9.76 0.22
C PHE A 149 9.11 -11.24 -0.18
N GLU A 150 7.98 -11.82 -0.61
CA GLU A 150 7.93 -13.22 -1.03
C GLU A 150 8.77 -13.47 -2.30
N LEU A 151 8.63 -12.60 -3.30
CA LEU A 151 9.44 -12.67 -4.51
C LEU A 151 10.94 -12.64 -4.18
N GLY A 152 11.37 -11.70 -3.33
CA GLY A 152 12.76 -11.56 -2.91
C GLY A 152 13.25 -12.75 -2.07
N ARG A 153 12.42 -13.22 -1.13
CA ARG A 153 12.72 -14.39 -0.30
C ARG A 153 12.90 -15.67 -1.14
N GLU A 154 12.00 -15.88 -2.10
CA GLU A 154 12.08 -17.03 -3.00
C GLU A 154 13.32 -16.95 -3.93
N ALA A 155 13.67 -15.74 -4.42
CA ALA A 155 14.89 -15.53 -5.18
C ALA A 155 16.13 -15.93 -4.39
N ILE A 156 16.23 -15.48 -3.12
CA ILE A 156 17.35 -15.84 -2.24
C ILE A 156 17.41 -17.37 -2.01
N ARG A 157 16.26 -17.97 -1.71
CA ARG A 157 16.17 -19.42 -1.46
C ARG A 157 16.59 -20.25 -2.68
N GLU A 158 16.16 -19.85 -3.86
CA GLU A 158 16.48 -20.56 -5.09
C GLU A 158 17.96 -20.41 -5.46
N ALA A 159 18.55 -19.22 -5.32
CA ALA A 159 19.97 -18.99 -5.52
C ALA A 159 20.83 -19.86 -4.57
N LEU A 160 20.49 -19.90 -3.28
CA LEU A 160 21.20 -20.76 -2.31
C LEU A 160 21.08 -22.24 -2.65
N ARG A 161 19.91 -22.70 -3.12
CA ARG A 161 19.72 -24.08 -3.56
C ARG A 161 20.57 -24.43 -4.79
N ALA A 162 20.79 -23.45 -5.68
CA ALA A 162 21.65 -23.62 -6.83
C ALA A 162 23.12 -23.71 -6.42
N VAL A 163 23.58 -22.83 -5.51
CA VAL A 163 24.96 -22.81 -4.98
C VAL A 163 25.32 -24.14 -4.29
N ASP A 164 24.44 -24.68 -3.48
CA ASP A 164 24.70 -25.95 -2.76
C ASP A 164 24.30 -27.22 -3.54
N GLY A 165 23.98 -27.09 -4.84
CA GLY A 165 23.73 -28.21 -5.75
C GLY A 165 22.38 -28.92 -5.58
N ARG A 166 21.45 -28.35 -4.78
CA ARG A 166 20.07 -28.91 -4.63
C ARG A 166 19.14 -28.57 -5.79
N ARG A 167 19.54 -27.66 -6.68
CA ARG A 167 18.84 -27.23 -7.89
C ARG A 167 19.82 -27.03 -9.03
N GLY A 168 19.31 -26.94 -10.26
CA GLY A 168 20.10 -26.54 -11.43
C GLY A 168 20.60 -25.09 -11.33
N SER A 169 21.50 -24.70 -12.23
CA SER A 169 22.00 -23.34 -12.34
C SER A 169 20.88 -22.35 -12.60
N THR A 170 20.98 -21.18 -12.01
CA THR A 170 20.06 -20.03 -12.22
C THR A 170 20.86 -18.72 -12.23
N VAL A 171 20.43 -17.75 -13.05
CA VAL A 171 21.03 -16.43 -13.09
C VAL A 171 20.82 -15.64 -11.78
N LEU A 172 19.93 -16.12 -10.90
CA LEU A 172 19.69 -15.50 -9.59
C LEU A 172 20.97 -15.45 -8.74
N VAL A 173 21.90 -16.41 -8.88
CA VAL A 173 23.17 -16.43 -8.14
C VAL A 173 23.95 -15.15 -8.43
N ASP A 174 24.16 -14.82 -9.70
CA ASP A 174 24.93 -13.66 -10.13
C ASP A 174 24.17 -12.34 -9.91
N LEU A 175 22.86 -12.32 -10.20
CA LEU A 175 22.01 -11.14 -9.99
C LEU A 175 21.97 -10.75 -8.50
N LEU A 176 21.81 -11.69 -7.60
CA LEU A 176 21.81 -11.41 -6.16
C LEU A 176 23.19 -11.04 -5.65
N ALA A 177 24.26 -11.72 -6.11
CA ALA A 177 25.62 -11.35 -5.79
C ALA A 177 25.93 -9.89 -6.19
N GLY A 178 25.46 -9.46 -7.37
CA GLY A 178 25.57 -8.08 -7.83
C GLY A 178 24.82 -7.06 -6.94
N ILE A 179 23.65 -7.39 -6.42
CA ILE A 179 22.88 -6.55 -5.51
C ILE A 179 23.53 -6.47 -4.12
N ILE A 180 24.05 -7.60 -3.62
CA ILE A 180 24.64 -7.72 -2.28
C ILE A 180 26.08 -7.19 -2.26
N GLY A 181 26.78 -7.22 -3.42
CA GLY A 181 28.17 -6.85 -3.55
C GLY A 181 29.15 -7.96 -3.11
N ARG A 182 28.68 -9.19 -2.97
CA ARG A 182 29.46 -10.39 -2.60
C ARG A 182 28.72 -11.68 -3.00
N PRO A 183 29.37 -12.86 -2.99
CA PRO A 183 28.68 -14.14 -3.20
C PRO A 183 27.49 -14.32 -2.25
N ILE A 184 26.44 -14.99 -2.73
CA ILE A 184 25.17 -15.09 -1.99
C ILE A 184 25.31 -15.87 -0.67
N ASP A 185 26.13 -16.90 -0.63
CA ASP A 185 26.43 -17.70 0.57
C ASP A 185 27.10 -16.89 1.67
N ASP A 186 28.03 -15.98 1.32
CA ASP A 186 28.65 -15.05 2.24
C ASP A 186 27.70 -13.90 2.68
N GLY A 187 26.66 -13.67 1.88
CA GLY A 187 25.69 -12.59 2.09
C GLY A 187 24.52 -12.92 3.00
N VAL A 188 24.30 -14.21 3.37
CA VAL A 188 23.11 -14.63 4.14
C VAL A 188 23.00 -13.96 5.49
N THR A 189 24.09 -13.90 6.27
CA THR A 189 24.07 -13.27 7.61
C THR A 189 23.68 -11.80 7.58
N PRO A 190 24.27 -10.94 6.73
CA PRO A 190 23.81 -9.58 6.56
C PRO A 190 22.33 -9.46 6.14
N ILE A 191 21.85 -10.33 5.25
CA ILE A 191 20.46 -10.34 4.79
C ILE A 191 19.51 -10.58 5.97
N VAL A 192 19.77 -11.60 6.77
CA VAL A 192 18.91 -12.01 7.88
C VAL A 192 18.94 -11.00 9.04
N HIS A 193 20.12 -10.47 9.39
CA HIS A 193 20.30 -9.69 10.61
C HIS A 193 20.28 -8.18 10.42
N ARG A 194 20.49 -7.65 9.22
CA ARG A 194 20.63 -6.20 8.99
C ARG A 194 19.59 -5.59 8.07
N GLY A 195 18.98 -6.41 7.20
CA GLY A 195 18.18 -5.88 6.11
C GLY A 195 16.69 -5.70 6.42
N GLY A 196 16.13 -6.55 7.25
CA GLY A 196 14.69 -6.56 7.53
C GLY A 196 13.82 -6.81 6.27
N ARG A 197 12.51 -6.65 6.45
CA ARG A 197 11.52 -6.93 5.41
C ARG A 197 11.69 -6.10 4.12
N PRO A 198 11.91 -4.78 4.17
CA PRO A 198 12.09 -3.96 2.96
C PRO A 198 13.33 -4.36 2.15
N TYR A 199 14.41 -4.71 2.83
CA TYR A 199 15.64 -5.14 2.15
C TYR A 199 15.44 -6.46 1.40
N ILE A 200 14.79 -7.45 2.02
CA ILE A 200 14.46 -8.71 1.34
C ILE A 200 13.53 -8.44 0.15
N ALA A 201 12.53 -7.57 0.30
CA ALA A 201 11.65 -7.19 -0.79
C ALA A 201 12.39 -6.54 -1.99
N SER A 202 13.50 -5.85 -1.74
CA SER A 202 14.31 -5.24 -2.81
C SER A 202 14.93 -6.25 -3.77
N PHE A 203 15.07 -7.50 -3.36
CA PHE A 203 15.56 -8.59 -4.22
C PHE A 203 14.52 -9.09 -5.23
N ALA A 204 13.26 -8.71 -5.10
CA ALA A 204 12.21 -9.05 -6.08
C ALA A 204 12.62 -8.68 -7.52
N LYS A 205 13.34 -7.57 -7.70
CA LYS A 205 13.85 -7.14 -9.01
C LYS A 205 14.69 -8.20 -9.74
N ALA A 206 15.39 -9.05 -9.00
CA ALA A 206 16.18 -10.15 -9.60
C ALA A 206 15.29 -11.19 -10.24
N VAL A 207 14.08 -11.46 -9.72
CA VAL A 207 13.11 -12.37 -10.33
C VAL A 207 12.67 -11.83 -11.69
N PHE A 208 12.30 -10.54 -11.77
CA PHE A 208 11.85 -9.92 -13.02
C PHE A 208 12.97 -9.87 -14.05
N GLU A 209 14.20 -9.54 -13.64
CA GLU A 209 15.34 -9.51 -14.54
C GLU A 209 15.72 -10.92 -15.02
N GLY A 210 15.81 -11.91 -14.12
CA GLY A 210 16.09 -13.29 -14.48
C GLY A 210 15.03 -13.86 -15.43
N ARG A 211 13.76 -13.50 -15.24
CA ARG A 211 12.68 -13.85 -16.17
C ARG A 211 12.92 -13.28 -17.57
N ARG A 212 13.36 -12.01 -17.69
CA ARG A 212 13.72 -11.40 -18.99
C ARG A 212 14.88 -12.10 -19.66
N LEU A 213 15.80 -12.67 -18.88
CA LEU A 213 16.92 -13.47 -19.37
C LEU A 213 16.53 -14.93 -19.71
N GLY A 214 15.26 -15.30 -19.54
CA GLY A 214 14.76 -16.64 -19.86
C GLY A 214 15.03 -17.69 -18.79
N ASP A 215 15.34 -17.29 -17.57
CA ASP A 215 15.60 -18.21 -16.46
C ASP A 215 14.32 -18.89 -15.98
N LYS A 216 14.33 -20.24 -15.97
CA LYS A 216 13.16 -21.04 -15.61
C LYS A 216 12.77 -20.92 -14.14
N ALA A 217 13.74 -20.82 -13.23
CA ALA A 217 13.48 -20.68 -11.81
C ALA A 217 12.78 -19.33 -11.54
N CYS A 218 13.20 -18.26 -12.21
CA CYS A 218 12.56 -16.95 -12.12
C CYS A 218 11.13 -16.99 -12.67
N GLU A 219 10.87 -17.66 -13.79
CA GLU A 219 9.53 -17.83 -14.34
C GLU A 219 8.62 -18.61 -13.36
N GLU A 220 9.12 -19.71 -12.79
CA GLU A 220 8.37 -20.50 -11.80
C GLU A 220 8.02 -19.68 -10.55
N ILE A 221 8.95 -18.90 -10.03
CA ILE A 221 8.70 -17.98 -8.89
C ILE A 221 7.64 -16.96 -9.27
N PHE A 222 7.81 -16.28 -10.41
CA PHE A 222 6.88 -15.25 -10.90
C PHE A 222 5.46 -15.80 -11.02
N GLN A 223 5.27 -16.93 -11.69
CA GLN A 223 3.94 -17.51 -11.92
C GLN A 223 3.27 -17.96 -10.61
N ARG A 224 4.03 -18.58 -9.72
CA ARG A 224 3.53 -19.02 -8.42
C ARG A 224 3.11 -17.83 -7.55
N GLN A 225 3.94 -16.79 -7.51
CA GLN A 225 3.64 -15.62 -6.69
C GLN A 225 2.46 -14.79 -7.26
N ALA A 226 2.33 -14.69 -8.58
CA ALA A 226 1.18 -14.09 -9.22
C ALA A 226 -0.12 -14.86 -8.90
N ALA A 227 -0.07 -16.20 -8.88
CA ALA A 227 -1.23 -17.03 -8.51
C ALA A 227 -1.64 -16.82 -7.04
N LEU A 228 -0.68 -16.75 -6.12
CA LEU A 228 -0.96 -16.47 -4.69
C LEU A 228 -1.59 -15.09 -4.47
N MET A 229 -1.19 -14.09 -5.26
CA MET A 229 -1.82 -12.78 -5.21
C MET A 229 -3.24 -12.80 -5.77
N ALA A 230 -3.45 -13.50 -6.88
CA ALA A 230 -4.74 -13.67 -7.51
C ALA A 230 -5.75 -14.44 -6.63
N ASP A 231 -5.27 -15.39 -5.82
CA ASP A 231 -6.09 -16.19 -4.90
C ASP A 231 -6.91 -15.33 -3.93
N LEU A 232 -6.40 -14.17 -3.54
CA LEU A 232 -7.13 -13.22 -2.70
C LEU A 232 -8.45 -12.74 -3.34
N THR A 233 -8.51 -12.69 -4.67
CA THR A 233 -9.73 -12.30 -5.40
C THR A 233 -10.82 -13.35 -5.34
N TYR A 234 -10.46 -14.63 -5.29
CA TYR A 234 -11.43 -15.73 -5.10
C TYR A 234 -12.07 -15.66 -3.71
N ALA A 235 -11.27 -15.35 -2.69
CA ALA A 235 -11.82 -15.13 -1.34
C ALA A 235 -12.72 -13.89 -1.28
N ALA A 236 -12.40 -12.83 -2.03
CA ALA A 236 -13.21 -11.62 -2.11
C ALA A 236 -14.55 -11.84 -2.84
N GLN A 237 -14.58 -12.70 -3.85
CA GLN A 237 -15.77 -12.97 -4.68
C GLN A 237 -16.98 -13.36 -3.84
N ALA A 238 -16.79 -14.08 -2.74
CA ALA A 238 -17.87 -14.45 -1.82
C ALA A 238 -18.61 -13.27 -1.18
N SER A 239 -18.08 -12.06 -1.29
CA SER A 239 -18.70 -10.83 -0.78
C SER A 239 -19.58 -10.13 -1.83
N PHE A 240 -19.67 -10.63 -3.07
CA PHE A 240 -20.38 -9.99 -4.19
C PHE A 240 -21.27 -10.98 -4.92
N ASP A 241 -22.43 -10.51 -5.41
CA ASP A 241 -23.39 -11.30 -6.18
C ASP A 241 -23.14 -11.25 -7.69
N GLY A 242 -21.89 -11.15 -8.12
CA GLY A 242 -21.52 -11.05 -9.54
C GLY A 242 -20.15 -10.44 -9.73
N ASP A 243 -20.02 -9.66 -10.80
CA ASP A 243 -18.77 -8.92 -11.08
C ASP A 243 -18.49 -7.89 -9.99
N PHE A 244 -17.20 -7.70 -9.67
CA PHE A 244 -16.74 -6.72 -8.69
C PHE A 244 -15.44 -6.04 -9.13
N ASN A 245 -15.31 -4.78 -8.75
CA ASN A 245 -14.15 -3.98 -9.10
C ASN A 245 -13.00 -4.19 -8.10
N VAL A 246 -11.78 -4.28 -8.60
CA VAL A 246 -10.56 -4.41 -7.80
C VAL A 246 -9.54 -3.39 -8.29
N VAL A 247 -9.16 -2.45 -7.44
CA VAL A 247 -8.01 -1.59 -7.73
C VAL A 247 -6.75 -2.21 -7.13
N ALA A 248 -5.71 -2.35 -7.92
CA ALA A 248 -4.41 -2.84 -7.48
C ALA A 248 -3.41 -1.67 -7.37
N GLY A 249 -2.77 -1.54 -6.22
CA GLY A 249 -1.75 -0.55 -5.94
C GLY A 249 -0.52 -1.15 -5.27
N GLY A 250 0.53 -0.34 -5.15
CA GLY A 250 1.80 -0.74 -4.55
C GLY A 250 2.93 -0.91 -5.56
N GLY A 251 4.17 -0.78 -5.05
CA GLY A 251 5.37 -0.64 -5.90
C GLY A 251 5.60 -1.79 -6.87
N ILE A 252 5.23 -3.03 -6.53
CA ILE A 252 5.47 -4.18 -7.42
C ILE A 252 4.56 -4.09 -8.66
N VAL A 253 3.26 -3.95 -8.50
CA VAL A 253 2.34 -3.89 -9.65
C VAL A 253 2.48 -2.62 -10.48
N SER A 254 2.92 -1.52 -9.83
CA SER A 254 3.16 -0.26 -10.54
C SER A 254 4.43 -0.28 -11.39
N HIS A 255 5.50 -0.95 -10.93
CA HIS A 255 6.78 -1.02 -11.67
C HIS A 255 6.87 -2.19 -12.66
N TYR A 256 6.06 -3.24 -12.47
CA TYR A 256 6.07 -4.45 -13.29
C TYR A 256 4.68 -4.75 -13.87
N PRO A 257 4.30 -4.07 -14.98
CA PRO A 257 2.99 -4.26 -15.63
C PRO A 257 2.71 -5.71 -16.02
N GLU A 258 3.77 -6.47 -16.36
CA GLU A 258 3.68 -7.88 -16.69
C GLU A 258 3.24 -8.74 -15.49
N TYR A 259 3.59 -8.31 -14.26
CA TYR A 259 3.15 -8.99 -13.05
C TYR A 259 1.68 -8.71 -12.75
N PHE A 260 1.26 -7.45 -12.92
CA PHE A 260 -0.15 -7.10 -12.85
C PHE A 260 -1.00 -7.88 -13.87
N ALA A 261 -0.52 -8.00 -15.12
CA ALA A 261 -1.20 -8.78 -16.15
C ALA A 261 -1.36 -10.26 -15.77
N ALA A 262 -0.29 -10.87 -15.23
CA ALA A 262 -0.34 -12.25 -14.77
C ALA A 262 -1.29 -12.47 -13.57
N ILE A 263 -1.34 -11.51 -12.63
CA ILE A 263 -2.31 -11.53 -11.52
C ILE A 263 -3.74 -11.43 -12.08
N LYS A 264 -3.98 -10.48 -12.98
CA LYS A 264 -5.29 -10.27 -13.60
C LYS A 264 -5.79 -11.49 -14.33
N GLU A 265 -4.93 -12.16 -15.12
CA GLU A 265 -5.26 -13.39 -15.84
C GLU A 265 -5.68 -14.54 -14.90
N LYS A 266 -5.05 -14.62 -13.72
CA LYS A 266 -5.27 -15.69 -12.75
C LYS A 266 -6.36 -15.36 -11.71
N SER A 267 -6.87 -14.14 -11.72
CA SER A 267 -7.89 -13.67 -10.75
C SER A 267 -9.25 -14.32 -10.98
N ALA A 268 -10.10 -14.25 -9.95
CA ALA A 268 -11.47 -14.76 -10.03
C ALA A 268 -12.22 -14.19 -11.25
N PRO A 269 -13.04 -14.98 -11.94
CA PRO A 269 -13.70 -14.57 -13.21
C PRO A 269 -14.51 -13.27 -13.10
N GLY A 270 -15.12 -13.01 -11.94
CA GLY A 270 -15.88 -11.77 -11.68
C GLY A 270 -15.04 -10.56 -11.31
N ALA A 271 -13.73 -10.72 -11.08
CA ALA A 271 -12.86 -9.65 -10.62
C ALA A 271 -12.41 -8.74 -11.78
N LYS A 272 -12.82 -7.48 -11.77
CA LYS A 272 -12.42 -6.46 -12.75
C LYS A 272 -11.24 -5.65 -12.22
N LEU A 273 -10.02 -6.11 -12.49
CA LEU A 273 -8.81 -5.48 -12.00
C LEU A 273 -8.44 -4.26 -12.84
N VAL A 274 -8.13 -3.15 -12.13
CA VAL A 274 -7.54 -1.92 -12.66
C VAL A 274 -6.32 -1.53 -11.83
N LEU A 275 -5.35 -0.86 -12.43
CA LEU A 275 -4.23 -0.28 -11.68
C LEU A 275 -4.67 1.04 -11.03
N GLN A 276 -4.11 1.33 -9.87
CA GLN A 276 -4.24 2.62 -9.21
C GLN A 276 -3.67 3.73 -10.12
N ASP A 277 -4.47 4.78 -10.35
CA ASP A 277 -4.13 5.94 -11.20
C ASP A 277 -3.92 7.23 -10.39
N ALA A 278 -4.16 7.20 -9.10
CA ALA A 278 -4.03 8.35 -8.22
C ALA A 278 -3.23 7.98 -6.95
N PRO A 279 -2.51 8.91 -6.32
CA PRO A 279 -1.81 8.65 -5.07
C PRO A 279 -2.80 8.29 -3.95
N PRO A 280 -2.43 7.42 -2.98
CA PRO A 280 -3.33 7.03 -1.87
C PRO A 280 -3.87 8.23 -1.08
N ALA A 281 -3.09 9.30 -0.93
CA ALA A 281 -3.53 10.53 -0.29
C ALA A 281 -4.76 11.17 -0.98
N TYR A 282 -4.94 10.96 -2.30
CA TYR A 282 -6.17 11.38 -2.99
C TYR A 282 -7.39 10.58 -2.51
N GLY A 283 -7.24 9.27 -2.32
CA GLY A 283 -8.32 8.45 -1.78
C GLY A 283 -8.70 8.86 -0.35
N ALA A 284 -7.70 9.18 0.48
CA ALA A 284 -7.95 9.77 1.81
C ALA A 284 -8.68 11.13 1.70
N ALA A 285 -8.36 11.95 0.68
CA ALA A 285 -9.07 13.21 0.44
C ALA A 285 -10.54 12.98 0.02
N VAL A 286 -10.81 11.95 -0.79
CA VAL A 286 -12.19 11.55 -1.13
C VAL A 286 -13.00 11.20 0.12
N GLU A 287 -12.43 10.42 1.04
CA GLU A 287 -13.07 10.07 2.31
C GLU A 287 -13.29 11.30 3.22
N ALA A 288 -12.29 12.18 3.33
CA ALA A 288 -12.42 13.41 4.12
C ALA A 288 -13.50 14.35 3.57
N MET A 289 -13.62 14.46 2.23
CA MET A 289 -14.69 15.22 1.59
C MET A 289 -16.08 14.65 1.92
N TRP A 290 -16.20 13.33 1.86
CA TRP A 290 -17.44 12.65 2.24
C TRP A 290 -17.81 12.92 3.71
N ASP A 291 -16.85 12.76 4.63
CA ASP A 291 -17.06 13.03 6.06
C ASP A 291 -17.40 14.51 6.34
N ALA A 292 -16.98 15.42 5.46
CA ALA A 292 -17.37 16.84 5.48
C ALA A 292 -18.76 17.10 4.86
N GLY A 293 -19.43 16.10 4.29
CA GLY A 293 -20.70 16.24 3.59
C GLY A 293 -20.58 16.94 2.23
N GLU A 294 -19.44 16.77 1.55
CA GLU A 294 -19.13 17.32 0.23
C GLU A 294 -18.97 16.20 -0.81
N SER A 295 -19.29 16.50 -2.06
CA SER A 295 -19.08 15.60 -3.19
C SER A 295 -17.77 15.90 -3.91
N VAL A 296 -17.07 14.87 -4.30
CA VAL A 296 -15.87 14.97 -5.15
C VAL A 296 -16.29 15.11 -6.61
N THR A 297 -15.88 16.22 -7.25
CA THR A 297 -16.14 16.49 -8.67
C THR A 297 -14.88 16.21 -9.50
N ASP A 298 -15.04 16.09 -10.84
CA ASP A 298 -13.90 16.00 -11.75
C ASP A 298 -12.95 17.20 -11.64
N GLY A 299 -13.51 18.38 -11.38
CA GLY A 299 -12.74 19.59 -11.15
C GLY A 299 -11.90 19.52 -9.88
N PHE A 300 -12.44 18.93 -8.81
CA PHE A 300 -11.69 18.64 -7.58
C PHE A 300 -10.53 17.67 -7.87
N LYS A 301 -10.83 16.50 -8.48
CA LYS A 301 -9.81 15.48 -8.81
C LYS A 301 -8.66 16.09 -9.62
N THR A 302 -9.00 16.78 -10.71
CA THR A 302 -8.01 17.38 -11.62
C THR A 302 -7.10 18.36 -10.88
N ARG A 303 -7.69 19.24 -10.06
CA ARG A 303 -6.92 20.28 -9.35
C ARG A 303 -6.06 19.69 -8.25
N PHE A 304 -6.62 18.78 -7.44
CA PHE A 304 -5.89 18.12 -6.38
C PHE A 304 -4.66 17.36 -6.93
N LEU A 305 -4.86 16.51 -7.94
CA LEU A 305 -3.79 15.72 -8.53
C LEU A 305 -2.70 16.58 -9.18
N ALA A 306 -3.08 17.65 -9.89
CA ALA A 306 -2.12 18.57 -10.51
C ALA A 306 -1.25 19.30 -9.48
N GLN A 307 -1.81 19.67 -8.32
CA GLN A 307 -1.04 20.32 -7.25
C GLN A 307 -0.22 19.29 -6.46
N TYR A 308 -0.77 18.11 -6.21
CA TYR A 308 -0.06 17.05 -5.52
C TYR A 308 1.23 16.63 -6.24
N ALA A 309 1.17 16.47 -7.57
CA ALA A 309 2.35 16.16 -8.37
C ALA A 309 3.45 17.23 -8.26
N ARG A 310 3.09 18.53 -8.22
CA ARG A 310 4.05 19.63 -8.03
C ARG A 310 4.72 19.62 -6.65
N GLU A 311 4.03 19.15 -5.63
CA GLU A 311 4.61 19.01 -4.28
C GLU A 311 5.54 17.80 -4.16
N GLU A 312 5.45 16.80 -5.05
CA GLU A 312 6.39 15.68 -5.12
C GLU A 312 7.71 16.03 -5.80
N GLU A 313 7.73 17.06 -6.63
CA GLU A 313 8.93 17.53 -7.35
C GLU A 313 9.81 18.50 -6.51
N LYS A 314 9.31 18.96 -5.36
CA LYS A 314 10.05 19.86 -4.43
C LYS A 314 10.88 19.07 -3.44
#